data_5529421427c96d3d48ad1a351527833f
#
_entry.id   5529421427c96d3d48ad1a351527833f
#
_cell.length_a   1.000
_cell.length_b   1.000
_cell.length_c   1.000
_cell.angle_alpha   90.00
_cell.angle_beta   90.00
_cell.angle_gamma   90.00
#
_symmetry.space_group_name_H-M   'P 1'
#
loop_
_entity.id
_entity.type
_entity.pdbx_description
1 polymer ?
#
loop_
_entity_poly.entity_id
_entity_poly.type
_entity_poly.pdbx_seq_one_letter_code
_entity_poly.pdbx_strand_id
1 'polypeptide(L)'
;MDRIALVIGNSDYSNVGKLNNPKNDADDIASILNKLNFDVTKIMDANLIDIQKSVNDFLQALDEYAVGVFFYAGHGMQIDGKNFIVPIDLKLSDKSKTMVSCYCLNSLLEGASSYKGKTLICILDACRDNPFAMGRGFLTGFAPFNNPPKGTMIAYSTSADCSAFDGQCSNGLYTQVLKDAMLIPNLKIEEMFKFVRNKVSEISISQYGEEQLSWEYSSLVGDFYFSVTPQPVNEQVTDEKIYEFICARRKSYENASDNIYDIECLPYIDAYNKYHIPIIKILRAY
;
A
#
# COMPACT_ATOMS: atom_id res chain seq x y z
N MET A 1 -4.69 -0.33 15.38
CA MET A 1 -3.93 -1.34 14.62
C MET A 1 -2.48 -0.96 14.73
N ASP A 2 -1.65 -1.89 15.08
CA ASP A 2 -0.22 -1.63 15.14
C ASP A 2 0.33 -1.69 13.72
N ARG A 3 0.93 -0.59 13.27
CA ARG A 3 1.39 -0.36 11.90
C ARG A 3 2.84 0.07 11.90
N ILE A 4 3.68 -0.54 11.10
CA ILE A 4 5.10 -0.20 10.96
C ILE A 4 5.41 0.16 9.52
N ALA A 5 6.38 1.05 9.30
CA ALA A 5 6.86 1.38 7.97
C ALA A 5 8.37 1.52 7.91
N LEU A 6 8.94 1.04 6.81
CA LEU A 6 10.31 1.34 6.39
C LEU A 6 10.26 2.16 5.10
N VAL A 7 10.85 3.36 5.15
CA VAL A 7 10.87 4.31 4.04
C VAL A 7 12.31 4.58 3.64
N ILE A 8 12.65 4.35 2.38
CA ILE A 8 14.00 4.51 1.84
C ILE A 8 13.98 5.48 0.66
N GLY A 9 14.83 6.52 0.69
CA GLY A 9 15.01 7.48 -0.39
C GLY A 9 16.48 7.62 -0.78
N ASN A 10 16.85 7.18 -1.98
CA ASN A 10 18.21 7.24 -2.50
C ASN A 10 18.32 8.22 -3.67
N SER A 11 19.10 9.28 -3.50
CA SER A 11 19.29 10.37 -4.47
C SER A 11 20.75 10.59 -4.87
N ASP A 12 21.66 10.64 -3.88
CA ASP A 12 23.04 11.11 -4.05
C ASP A 12 23.99 9.95 -4.44
N TYR A 13 23.70 9.30 -5.55
CA TYR A 13 24.52 8.21 -6.07
C TYR A 13 25.93 8.66 -6.47
N SER A 14 26.93 7.89 -6.04
CA SER A 14 28.34 8.23 -6.26
C SER A 14 28.87 7.88 -7.66
N ASN A 15 28.32 6.80 -8.25
CA ASN A 15 28.89 6.21 -9.49
C ASN A 15 27.85 6.02 -10.61
N VAL A 16 26.60 6.46 -10.38
CA VAL A 16 25.50 6.47 -11.35
C VAL A 16 24.81 7.83 -11.31
N GLY A 17 23.88 8.09 -12.19
CA GLY A 17 23.16 9.37 -12.24
C GLY A 17 22.48 9.68 -10.91
N LYS A 18 22.65 10.90 -10.41
CA LYS A 18 21.89 11.40 -9.25
C LYS A 18 20.44 11.61 -9.62
N LEU A 19 19.56 11.47 -8.62
CA LEU A 19 18.12 11.71 -8.74
C LEU A 19 17.73 12.90 -7.88
N ASN A 20 16.76 13.70 -8.33
CA ASN A 20 16.35 14.91 -7.63
C ASN A 20 15.29 14.64 -6.54
N ASN A 21 14.35 13.75 -6.81
CA ASN A 21 13.10 13.64 -6.04
C ASN A 21 13.10 12.58 -4.90
N PRO A 22 13.85 11.46 -4.95
CA PRO A 22 13.65 10.34 -4.03
C PRO A 22 13.73 10.69 -2.54
N LYS A 23 14.59 11.65 -2.15
CA LYS A 23 14.67 12.09 -0.75
C LYS A 23 13.41 12.86 -0.33
N ASN A 24 12.92 13.74 -1.19
CA ASN A 24 11.68 14.48 -0.92
C ASN A 24 10.48 13.54 -0.88
N ASP A 25 10.44 12.56 -1.79
CA ASP A 25 9.38 11.53 -1.83
C ASP A 25 9.36 10.72 -0.53
N ALA A 26 10.53 10.29 -0.08
CA ALA A 26 10.65 9.54 1.17
C ALA A 26 10.32 10.41 2.40
N ASP A 27 10.68 11.70 2.40
CA ASP A 27 10.32 12.63 3.50
C ASP A 27 8.82 12.82 3.60
N ASP A 28 8.15 13.06 2.48
CA ASP A 28 6.70 13.27 2.44
C ASP A 28 5.93 12.00 2.81
N ILE A 29 6.31 10.85 2.24
CA ILE A 29 5.67 9.57 2.57
C ILE A 29 5.87 9.22 4.05
N ALA A 30 7.07 9.40 4.60
CA ALA A 30 7.31 9.17 6.02
C ALA A 30 6.44 10.09 6.90
N SER A 31 6.32 11.38 6.53
CA SER A 31 5.47 12.34 7.24
C SER A 31 3.99 11.91 7.23
N ILE A 32 3.49 11.44 6.08
CA ILE A 32 2.10 10.97 5.95
C ILE A 32 1.87 9.68 6.72
N LEU A 33 2.78 8.71 6.64
CA LEU A 33 2.67 7.47 7.39
C LEU A 33 2.68 7.72 8.90
N ASN A 34 3.50 8.66 9.40
CA ASN A 34 3.45 9.10 10.80
C ASN A 34 2.08 9.68 11.18
N LYS A 35 1.48 10.55 10.33
CA LYS A 35 0.13 11.09 10.54
C LYS A 35 -0.95 9.99 10.53
N LEU A 36 -0.70 8.88 9.83
CA LEU A 36 -1.58 7.72 9.75
C LEU A 36 -1.28 6.67 10.84
N ASN A 37 -0.52 7.06 11.88
CA ASN A 37 -0.17 6.23 13.04
C ASN A 37 0.65 4.97 12.70
N PHE A 38 1.58 5.09 11.75
CA PHE A 38 2.64 4.10 11.56
C PHE A 38 3.84 4.45 12.44
N ASP A 39 4.50 3.42 12.96
CA ASP A 39 5.86 3.52 13.48
C ASP A 39 6.84 3.52 12.29
N VAL A 40 7.49 4.65 12.02
CA VAL A 40 8.21 4.88 10.77
C VAL A 40 9.70 4.93 11.00
N THR A 41 10.42 3.99 10.39
CA THR A 41 11.87 4.09 10.17
C THR A 41 12.13 4.67 8.80
N LYS A 42 12.88 5.78 8.73
CA LYS A 42 13.27 6.43 7.47
C LYS A 42 14.78 6.46 7.33
N ILE A 43 15.28 6.03 6.17
CA ILE A 43 16.70 6.12 5.81
C ILE A 43 16.87 6.80 4.45
N MET A 44 17.94 7.60 4.34
CA MET A 44 18.26 8.38 3.16
C MET A 44 19.66 8.07 2.68
N ASP A 45 19.84 8.05 1.36
CA ASP A 45 21.15 7.82 0.73
C ASP A 45 21.88 6.62 1.33
N ALA A 46 21.18 5.51 1.40
CA ALA A 46 21.61 4.30 2.07
C ALA A 46 22.54 3.46 1.20
N ASN A 47 23.66 3.00 1.78
CA ASN A 47 24.51 1.95 1.21
C ASN A 47 23.88 0.56 1.40
N LEU A 48 24.52 -0.49 0.85
CA LEU A 48 23.97 -1.84 0.93
C LEU A 48 23.83 -2.35 2.37
N ILE A 49 24.76 -2.04 3.26
CA ILE A 49 24.74 -2.49 4.66
C ILE A 49 23.58 -1.84 5.40
N ASP A 50 23.35 -0.55 5.19
CA ASP A 50 22.25 0.19 5.81
C ASP A 50 20.90 -0.34 5.33
N ILE A 51 20.75 -0.62 4.02
CA ILE A 51 19.54 -1.23 3.46
C ILE A 51 19.29 -2.59 4.08
N GLN A 52 20.30 -3.49 4.09
CA GLN A 52 20.18 -4.83 4.64
C GLN A 52 19.80 -4.82 6.12
N LYS A 53 20.44 -3.97 6.91
CA LYS A 53 20.14 -3.83 8.33
C LYS A 53 18.71 -3.35 8.54
N SER A 54 18.31 -2.26 7.90
CA SER A 54 16.98 -1.67 8.08
C SER A 54 15.86 -2.61 7.62
N VAL A 55 16.07 -3.36 6.55
CA VAL A 55 15.09 -4.37 6.12
C VAL A 55 15.01 -5.54 7.10
N ASN A 56 16.12 -6.00 7.63
CA ASN A 56 16.11 -7.07 8.64
C ASN A 56 15.41 -6.60 9.92
N ASP A 57 15.71 -5.40 10.40
CA ASP A 57 15.06 -4.82 11.58
C ASP A 57 13.53 -4.66 11.34
N PHE A 58 13.13 -4.19 10.16
CA PHE A 58 11.72 -4.08 9.76
C PHE A 58 11.02 -5.45 9.72
N LEU A 59 11.66 -6.46 9.13
CA LEU A 59 11.09 -7.81 9.07
C LEU A 59 10.95 -8.43 10.47
N GLN A 60 11.95 -8.28 11.34
CA GLN A 60 11.86 -8.77 12.71
C GLN A 60 10.72 -8.08 13.49
N ALA A 61 10.62 -6.75 13.36
CA ALA A 61 9.56 -5.99 14.00
C ALA A 61 8.16 -6.36 13.48
N LEU A 62 8.04 -6.81 12.22
CA LEU A 62 6.75 -7.19 11.62
C LEU A 62 6.01 -8.29 12.40
N ASP A 63 6.69 -9.07 13.24
CA ASP A 63 6.06 -10.04 14.12
C ASP A 63 5.11 -9.40 15.14
N GLU A 64 5.43 -8.21 15.60
CA GLU A 64 4.64 -7.45 16.60
C GLU A 64 3.55 -6.58 15.97
N TYR A 65 3.62 -6.30 14.66
CA TYR A 65 2.70 -5.42 13.95
C TYR A 65 1.74 -6.21 13.04
N ALA A 66 0.54 -5.68 12.84
CA ALA A 66 -0.45 -6.26 11.94
C ALA A 66 -0.21 -5.89 10.47
N VAL A 67 0.37 -4.70 10.24
CA VAL A 67 0.58 -4.13 8.90
C VAL A 67 1.97 -3.54 8.78
N GLY A 68 2.70 -3.93 7.75
CA GLY A 68 3.96 -3.33 7.35
C GLY A 68 3.85 -2.60 6.00
N VAL A 69 4.43 -1.40 5.92
CA VAL A 69 4.62 -0.67 4.67
C VAL A 69 6.10 -0.57 4.38
N PHE A 70 6.49 -0.98 3.19
CA PHE A 70 7.82 -0.76 2.64
C PHE A 70 7.71 0.22 1.48
N PHE A 71 8.34 1.38 1.60
CA PHE A 71 8.43 2.37 0.53
C PHE A 71 9.87 2.55 0.09
N TYR A 72 10.08 2.54 -1.20
CA TYR A 72 11.38 2.83 -1.80
C TYR A 72 11.25 3.81 -2.94
N ALA A 73 12.05 4.88 -2.90
CA ALA A 73 12.27 5.81 -4.02
C ALA A 73 13.76 5.84 -4.38
N GLY A 74 14.09 5.65 -5.67
CA GLY A 74 15.48 5.59 -6.14
C GLY A 74 15.68 4.74 -7.39
N HIS A 75 16.93 4.43 -7.70
CA HIS A 75 17.24 3.53 -8.81
C HIS A 75 16.88 2.08 -8.48
N GLY A 76 16.15 1.44 -9.39
CA GLY A 76 15.87 0.02 -9.38
C GLY A 76 16.38 -0.67 -10.64
N MET A 77 16.72 -1.94 -10.55
CA MET A 77 17.08 -2.76 -11.69
C MET A 77 16.53 -4.16 -11.58
N GLN A 78 16.39 -4.83 -12.73
CA GLN A 78 16.15 -6.26 -12.74
C GLN A 78 17.34 -7.01 -13.38
N ILE A 79 17.67 -8.13 -12.81
CA ILE A 79 18.70 -9.05 -13.31
C ILE A 79 18.13 -10.47 -13.19
N ASP A 80 18.07 -11.20 -14.30
CA ASP A 80 17.52 -12.57 -14.35
C ASP A 80 16.12 -12.70 -13.72
N GLY A 81 15.26 -11.70 -13.97
CA GLY A 81 13.89 -11.67 -13.43
C GLY A 81 13.79 -11.41 -11.92
N LYS A 82 14.88 -11.07 -11.25
CA LYS A 82 14.90 -10.61 -9.86
C LYS A 82 15.07 -9.10 -9.80
N ASN A 83 14.40 -8.49 -8.83
CA ASN A 83 14.40 -7.06 -8.60
C ASN A 83 15.45 -6.67 -7.56
N PHE A 84 16.15 -5.58 -7.82
CA PHE A 84 17.23 -5.08 -6.95
C PHE A 84 17.07 -3.59 -6.69
N ILE A 85 17.24 -3.21 -5.43
CA ILE A 85 17.41 -1.83 -4.98
C ILE A 85 18.88 -1.48 -5.11
N VAL A 86 19.16 -0.33 -5.71
CA VAL A 86 20.50 0.18 -5.94
C VAL A 86 20.96 1.01 -4.73
N PRO A 87 22.04 0.62 -4.03
CA PRO A 87 22.64 1.45 -2.99
C PRO A 87 23.41 2.62 -3.60
N ILE A 88 23.58 3.72 -2.82
CA ILE A 88 24.19 4.97 -3.35
C ILE A 88 25.65 4.84 -3.78
N ASP A 89 26.35 3.86 -3.21
CA ASP A 89 27.78 3.63 -3.43
C ASP A 89 28.08 2.51 -4.46
N LEU A 90 27.02 1.99 -5.13
CA LEU A 90 27.17 0.93 -6.13
C LEU A 90 28.24 1.31 -7.15
N LYS A 91 29.23 0.43 -7.31
CA LYS A 91 30.18 0.44 -8.43
C LYS A 91 29.76 -0.62 -9.43
N LEU A 92 29.39 -0.15 -10.63
CA LEU A 92 29.03 -1.06 -11.72
C LEU A 92 30.18 -1.97 -12.08
N SER A 93 29.88 -3.23 -12.29
CA SER A 93 30.85 -4.26 -12.66
C SER A 93 30.17 -5.28 -13.59
N ASP A 94 30.74 -6.48 -13.65
CA ASP A 94 30.04 -7.61 -14.27
C ASP A 94 28.74 -7.93 -13.52
N LYS A 95 27.86 -8.67 -14.20
CA LYS A 95 26.53 -9.00 -13.71
C LYS A 95 26.53 -9.62 -12.31
N SER A 96 27.41 -10.58 -12.08
CA SER A 96 27.46 -11.32 -10.81
C SER A 96 27.89 -10.44 -9.64
N LYS A 97 28.88 -9.58 -9.85
CA LYS A 97 29.34 -8.62 -8.83
C LYS A 97 28.30 -7.55 -8.56
N THR A 98 27.64 -7.04 -9.60
CA THR A 98 26.54 -6.07 -9.45
C THR A 98 25.39 -6.64 -8.63
N MET A 99 24.98 -7.91 -8.89
CA MET A 99 23.92 -8.57 -8.12
C MET A 99 24.22 -8.62 -6.62
N VAL A 100 25.44 -9.01 -6.23
CA VAL A 100 25.81 -9.11 -4.82
C VAL A 100 26.06 -7.76 -4.15
N SER A 101 26.22 -6.70 -4.95
CA SER A 101 26.39 -5.33 -4.46
C SER A 101 25.07 -4.54 -4.38
N CYS A 102 23.95 -5.16 -4.67
CA CYS A 102 22.62 -4.58 -4.56
C CYS A 102 21.73 -5.39 -3.63
N TYR A 103 20.69 -4.77 -3.09
CA TYR A 103 19.71 -5.47 -2.26
C TYR A 103 18.66 -6.16 -3.14
N CYS A 104 18.54 -7.49 -3.02
CA CYS A 104 17.53 -8.26 -3.74
C CYS A 104 16.16 -8.08 -3.06
N LEU A 105 15.24 -7.39 -3.75
CA LEU A 105 13.91 -7.10 -3.22
C LEU A 105 13.04 -8.37 -3.05
N ASN A 106 13.34 -9.43 -3.81
CA ASN A 106 12.67 -10.71 -3.62
C ASN A 106 12.93 -11.29 -2.21
N SER A 107 14.12 -11.00 -1.61
CA SER A 107 14.43 -11.45 -0.26
C SER A 107 13.56 -10.79 0.83
N LEU A 108 13.10 -9.54 0.61
CA LEU A 108 12.12 -8.89 1.49
C LEU A 108 10.80 -9.68 1.49
N LEU A 109 10.29 -10.03 0.31
CA LEU A 109 9.03 -10.77 0.18
C LEU A 109 9.15 -12.21 0.74
N GLU A 110 10.27 -12.87 0.48
CA GLU A 110 10.56 -14.20 1.03
C GLU A 110 10.61 -14.15 2.56
N GLY A 111 11.32 -13.17 3.12
CA GLY A 111 11.38 -12.93 4.57
C GLY A 111 10.00 -12.67 5.16
N ALA A 112 9.22 -11.81 4.54
CA ALA A 112 7.86 -11.48 5.00
C ALA A 112 6.90 -12.69 4.95
N SER A 113 7.12 -13.65 4.06
CA SER A 113 6.29 -14.86 3.95
C SER A 113 6.29 -15.73 5.21
N SER A 114 7.30 -15.58 6.07
CA SER A 114 7.43 -16.26 7.36
C SER A 114 6.39 -15.74 8.39
N TYR A 115 5.88 -14.53 8.23
CA TYR A 115 4.95 -13.87 9.14
C TYR A 115 3.51 -14.03 8.68
N LYS A 116 2.88 -15.14 9.04
CA LYS A 116 1.51 -15.49 8.61
C LYS A 116 0.47 -14.51 9.18
N GLY A 117 -0.50 -14.16 8.35
CA GLY A 117 -1.63 -13.30 8.76
C GLY A 117 -1.30 -11.82 8.82
N LYS A 118 -0.11 -11.40 8.43
CA LYS A 118 0.29 -10.00 8.34
C LYS A 118 -0.04 -9.43 6.96
N THR A 119 -0.24 -8.13 6.90
CA THR A 119 -0.39 -7.38 5.65
C THR A 119 0.92 -6.67 5.34
N LEU A 120 1.48 -6.91 4.16
CA LEU A 120 2.65 -6.21 3.67
C LEU A 120 2.29 -5.39 2.42
N ILE A 121 2.58 -4.10 2.44
CA ILE A 121 2.37 -3.20 1.32
C ILE A 121 3.74 -2.68 0.87
N CYS A 122 4.17 -3.07 -0.33
CA CYS A 122 5.40 -2.61 -0.95
C CYS A 122 5.08 -1.54 -2.00
N ILE A 123 5.62 -0.35 -1.86
CA ILE A 123 5.43 0.77 -2.79
C ILE A 123 6.80 1.12 -3.37
N LEU A 124 6.93 1.00 -4.68
CA LEU A 124 8.19 1.09 -5.39
C LEU A 124 8.14 2.25 -6.39
N ASP A 125 8.68 3.39 -5.98
CA ASP A 125 8.84 4.57 -6.83
C ASP A 125 10.26 4.62 -7.37
N ALA A 126 10.52 3.80 -8.38
CA ALA A 126 11.81 3.70 -9.02
C ALA A 126 11.71 4.12 -10.48
N CYS A 127 12.53 5.12 -10.84
CA CYS A 127 12.72 5.52 -12.22
C CYS A 127 13.24 4.34 -13.06
N ARG A 128 12.72 4.21 -14.27
CA ARG A 128 13.10 3.15 -15.20
C ARG A 128 14.12 3.62 -16.24
N ASP A 129 14.60 4.84 -16.13
CA ASP A 129 15.70 5.30 -16.95
C ASP A 129 16.94 4.46 -16.63
N ASN A 130 17.54 3.91 -17.70
CA ASN A 130 18.70 3.05 -17.55
C ASN A 130 19.93 3.88 -17.17
N PRO A 131 20.26 4.03 -15.87
CA PRO A 131 21.54 4.66 -15.52
C PRO A 131 22.73 3.78 -15.98
N PHE A 132 22.41 2.58 -16.52
CA PHE A 132 23.37 1.53 -16.83
C PHE A 132 23.41 1.22 -18.32
N ALA A 133 23.39 2.22 -19.20
CA ALA A 133 23.40 2.08 -20.67
C ALA A 133 24.56 1.23 -21.22
N MET A 134 25.27 0.51 -20.37
CA MET A 134 26.43 -0.31 -20.74
C MET A 134 26.21 -1.79 -20.45
N GLY A 135 25.68 -2.52 -21.43
CA GLY A 135 25.86 -3.96 -21.43
C GLY A 135 24.57 -4.80 -21.59
N ARG A 136 24.68 -5.86 -22.38
CA ARG A 136 23.63 -6.88 -22.53
C ARG A 136 23.36 -7.57 -21.20
N GLY A 137 22.13 -7.54 -20.71
CA GLY A 137 21.70 -8.34 -19.55
C GLY A 137 21.21 -7.57 -18.34
N PHE A 138 21.26 -6.23 -18.35
CA PHE A 138 20.60 -5.39 -17.38
C PHE A 138 19.33 -4.82 -18.02
N LEU A 139 18.20 -5.07 -17.40
CA LEU A 139 16.94 -4.45 -17.77
C LEU A 139 16.61 -3.39 -16.71
N THR A 140 16.06 -2.28 -17.15
CA THR A 140 15.69 -1.17 -16.28
C THR A 140 14.35 -1.40 -15.63
N GLY A 141 14.15 -0.81 -14.47
CA GLY A 141 12.94 -0.93 -13.71
C GLY A 141 12.78 -2.29 -13.03
N PHE A 142 11.64 -2.45 -12.40
CA PHE A 142 11.31 -3.69 -11.71
C PHE A 142 10.49 -4.64 -12.60
N ALA A 143 10.82 -5.94 -12.56
CA ALA A 143 10.01 -6.98 -13.12
C ALA A 143 8.76 -7.23 -12.25
N PRO A 144 7.65 -7.72 -12.82
CA PRO A 144 6.57 -8.27 -12.02
C PRO A 144 7.09 -9.40 -11.12
N PHE A 145 6.65 -9.40 -9.85
CA PHE A 145 6.97 -10.53 -8.97
C PHE A 145 6.13 -11.74 -9.34
N ASN A 146 6.79 -12.89 -9.48
CA ASN A 146 6.11 -14.15 -9.63
C ASN A 146 5.69 -14.69 -8.26
N ASN A 147 4.38 -14.89 -8.06
CA ASN A 147 3.78 -15.47 -6.83
C ASN A 147 4.19 -14.76 -5.53
N PRO A 148 3.87 -13.47 -5.36
CA PRO A 148 4.09 -12.81 -4.07
C PRO A 148 3.31 -13.50 -2.96
N PRO A 149 3.80 -13.44 -1.71
CA PRO A 149 3.15 -14.08 -0.56
C PRO A 149 1.70 -13.58 -0.38
N LYS A 150 0.85 -14.45 0.18
CA LYS A 150 -0.52 -14.09 0.57
C LYS A 150 -0.50 -12.94 1.58
N GLY A 151 -1.40 -11.97 1.43
CA GLY A 151 -1.45 -10.79 2.28
C GLY A 151 -0.50 -9.67 1.85
N THR A 152 0.03 -9.76 0.63
CA THR A 152 0.97 -8.76 0.09
C THR A 152 0.30 -7.92 -1.00
N MET A 153 0.58 -6.62 -1.00
CA MET A 153 0.32 -5.71 -2.10
C MET A 153 1.63 -5.09 -2.57
N ILE A 154 1.84 -5.03 -3.87
CA ILE A 154 3.03 -4.43 -4.48
C ILE A 154 2.55 -3.41 -5.49
N ALA A 155 2.96 -2.16 -5.32
CA ALA A 155 2.62 -1.05 -6.20
C ALA A 155 3.89 -0.46 -6.82
N TYR A 156 3.82 -0.18 -8.12
CA TYR A 156 4.92 0.37 -8.91
C TYR A 156 4.50 1.72 -9.49
N SER A 157 5.39 2.69 -9.45
CA SER A 157 5.12 4.02 -10.00
C SER A 157 4.93 4.04 -11.51
N THR A 158 5.48 3.04 -12.21
CA THR A 158 5.34 2.93 -13.67
C THR A 158 5.20 1.47 -14.11
N SER A 159 4.60 1.28 -15.29
CA SER A 159 4.57 -0.02 -15.97
C SER A 159 5.94 -0.40 -16.53
N ALA A 160 6.12 -1.66 -16.93
CA ALA A 160 7.37 -2.13 -17.54
C ALA A 160 7.70 -1.28 -18.80
N ASP A 161 8.97 -0.92 -18.95
CA ASP A 161 9.50 -0.17 -20.09
C ASP A 161 9.01 1.29 -20.25
N CYS A 162 8.47 1.92 -19.18
CA CYS A 162 8.06 3.32 -19.17
C CYS A 162 8.88 4.14 -18.16
N SER A 163 9.13 5.42 -18.46
CA SER A 163 9.81 6.35 -17.55
C SER A 163 8.84 6.88 -16.48
N ALA A 164 9.36 7.13 -15.28
CA ALA A 164 8.64 7.93 -14.29
C ALA A 164 9.01 9.40 -14.54
N PHE A 165 8.02 10.28 -14.49
CA PHE A 165 8.25 11.70 -14.66
C PHE A 165 8.61 12.36 -13.33
N ASP A 166 9.59 13.25 -13.37
CA ASP A 166 9.79 14.23 -12.32
C ASP A 166 8.57 15.15 -12.29
N GLY A 167 7.92 15.27 -11.12
CA GLY A 167 6.80 16.20 -10.96
C GLY A 167 7.24 17.65 -11.15
N GLN A 168 6.29 18.56 -11.34
CA GLN A 168 6.56 20.02 -11.42
C GLN A 168 7.01 20.62 -10.07
N CYS A 169 6.89 19.85 -8.98
CA CYS A 169 7.27 20.20 -7.62
C CYS A 169 8.48 19.38 -7.17
N SER A 170 8.75 19.37 -5.88
CA SER A 170 9.85 18.64 -5.25
C SER A 170 9.72 17.12 -5.25
N ASN A 171 8.58 16.58 -5.65
CA ASN A 171 8.28 15.14 -5.67
C ASN A 171 8.18 14.59 -7.10
N GLY A 172 8.41 13.31 -7.27
CA GLY A 172 8.01 12.58 -8.45
C GLY A 172 6.48 12.59 -8.61
N LEU A 173 5.99 12.54 -9.86
CA LEU A 173 4.55 12.63 -10.14
C LEU A 173 3.73 11.57 -9.39
N TYR A 174 4.24 10.34 -9.35
CA TYR A 174 3.55 9.24 -8.67
C TYR A 174 3.40 9.51 -7.17
N THR A 175 4.50 9.84 -6.48
CA THR A 175 4.47 10.14 -5.05
C THR A 175 3.64 11.38 -4.74
N GLN A 176 3.63 12.39 -5.61
CA GLN A 176 2.76 13.57 -5.46
C GLN A 176 1.28 13.19 -5.39
N VAL A 177 0.82 12.29 -6.27
CA VAL A 177 -0.58 11.84 -6.28
C VAL A 177 -0.85 10.85 -5.13
N LEU A 178 0.09 9.94 -4.87
CA LEU A 178 -0.05 8.90 -3.86
C LEU A 178 -0.25 9.49 -2.46
N LYS A 179 0.57 10.48 -2.08
CA LYS A 179 0.50 11.09 -0.75
C LYS A 179 -0.86 11.71 -0.44
N ASP A 180 -1.51 12.30 -1.44
CA ASP A 180 -2.84 12.88 -1.29
C ASP A 180 -3.91 11.77 -1.21
N ALA A 181 -3.77 10.74 -2.02
CA ALA A 181 -4.68 9.60 -2.04
C ALA A 181 -4.69 8.81 -0.72
N MET A 182 -3.53 8.64 -0.07
CA MET A 182 -3.42 7.97 1.23
C MET A 182 -4.20 8.66 2.36
N LEU A 183 -4.45 9.96 2.22
CA LEU A 183 -5.20 10.75 3.19
C LEU A 183 -6.72 10.71 2.97
N ILE A 184 -7.21 10.18 1.85
CA ILE A 184 -8.65 10.08 1.57
C ILE A 184 -9.27 9.07 2.54
N PRO A 185 -10.22 9.52 3.39
CA PRO A 185 -10.79 8.65 4.40
C PRO A 185 -11.66 7.55 3.78
N ASN A 186 -11.62 6.37 4.40
CA ASN A 186 -12.47 5.22 4.05
C ASN A 186 -12.34 4.75 2.59
N LEU A 187 -11.22 5.06 1.93
CA LEU A 187 -10.92 4.57 0.59
C LEU A 187 -10.13 3.26 0.71
N LYS A 188 -10.67 2.17 0.16
CA LYS A 188 -9.98 0.87 0.12
C LYS A 188 -8.68 0.99 -0.67
N ILE A 189 -7.65 0.27 -0.25
CA ILE A 189 -6.33 0.37 -0.86
C ILE A 189 -6.34 0.06 -2.37
N GLU A 190 -7.12 -0.91 -2.82
CA GLU A 190 -7.25 -1.23 -4.25
C GLU A 190 -7.89 -0.06 -5.03
N GLU A 191 -8.94 0.56 -4.49
CA GLU A 191 -9.57 1.73 -5.11
C GLU A 191 -8.65 2.96 -5.03
N MET A 192 -7.87 3.08 -3.95
CA MET A 192 -6.87 4.14 -3.81
C MET A 192 -5.79 4.04 -4.91
N PHE A 193 -5.21 2.87 -5.13
CA PHE A 193 -4.22 2.70 -6.19
C PHE A 193 -4.81 2.85 -7.59
N LYS A 194 -6.05 2.42 -7.80
CA LYS A 194 -6.77 2.69 -9.05
C LYS A 194 -6.99 4.19 -9.27
N PHE A 195 -7.34 4.95 -8.22
CA PHE A 195 -7.41 6.41 -8.27
C PHE A 195 -6.04 7.02 -8.62
N VAL A 196 -4.96 6.58 -7.95
CA VAL A 196 -3.59 7.04 -8.22
C VAL A 196 -3.22 6.79 -9.68
N ARG A 197 -3.47 5.60 -10.20
CA ARG A 197 -3.19 5.21 -11.59
C ARG A 197 -3.86 6.15 -12.60
N ASN A 198 -5.16 6.38 -12.41
CA ASN A 198 -5.93 7.25 -13.29
C ASN A 198 -5.41 8.70 -13.25
N LYS A 199 -5.11 9.21 -12.05
CA LYS A 199 -4.61 10.57 -11.88
C LYS A 199 -3.20 10.76 -12.43
N VAL A 200 -2.30 9.81 -12.21
CA VAL A 200 -0.95 9.83 -12.77
C VAL A 200 -1.00 9.81 -14.30
N SER A 201 -1.81 8.93 -14.89
CA SER A 201 -2.00 8.86 -16.35
C SER A 201 -2.58 10.18 -16.91
N GLU A 202 -3.65 10.72 -16.31
CA GLU A 202 -4.26 11.98 -16.72
C GLU A 202 -3.25 13.16 -16.71
N ILE A 203 -2.51 13.30 -15.60
CA ILE A 203 -1.55 14.38 -15.42
C ILE A 203 -0.36 14.22 -16.37
N SER A 204 0.18 13.00 -16.49
CA SER A 204 1.35 12.75 -17.34
C SER A 204 1.06 13.03 -18.82
N ILE A 205 -0.09 12.60 -19.34
CA ILE A 205 -0.51 12.90 -20.70
C ILE A 205 -0.67 14.42 -20.90
N SER A 206 -1.33 15.10 -19.95
CA SER A 206 -1.62 16.53 -20.10
C SER A 206 -0.38 17.42 -19.98
N GLN A 207 0.59 17.04 -19.15
CA GLN A 207 1.78 17.88 -18.87
C GLN A 207 3.00 17.53 -19.68
N TYR A 208 3.17 16.24 -20.01
CA TYR A 208 4.39 15.73 -20.66
C TYR A 208 4.11 15.17 -22.06
N GLY A 209 2.83 14.96 -22.44
CA GLY A 209 2.45 14.37 -23.74
C GLY A 209 2.67 12.87 -23.82
N GLU A 210 3.10 12.23 -22.74
CA GLU A 210 3.34 10.78 -22.66
C GLU A 210 2.64 10.22 -21.42
N GLU A 211 2.21 8.95 -21.50
CA GLU A 211 1.50 8.32 -20.41
C GLU A 211 2.46 7.67 -19.41
N GLN A 212 2.35 8.03 -18.12
CA GLN A 212 2.89 7.25 -17.01
C GLN A 212 1.76 6.41 -16.41
N LEU A 213 1.84 5.09 -16.55
CA LEU A 213 0.84 4.18 -16.03
C LEU A 213 1.43 3.40 -14.84
N SER A 214 0.93 3.67 -13.64
CA SER A 214 1.29 2.88 -12.45
C SER A 214 0.60 1.53 -12.47
N TRP A 215 1.17 0.55 -11.78
CA TRP A 215 0.65 -0.81 -11.76
C TRP A 215 0.75 -1.42 -10.38
N GLU A 216 -0.22 -2.27 -10.00
CA GLU A 216 -0.21 -2.97 -8.73
C GLU A 216 -0.58 -4.45 -8.86
N TYR A 217 -0.06 -5.23 -7.94
CA TYR A 217 -0.45 -6.60 -7.67
C TYR A 217 -0.99 -6.69 -6.25
N SER A 218 -2.14 -7.32 -6.04
CA SER A 218 -2.73 -7.54 -4.71
C SER A 218 -3.02 -9.02 -4.48
N SER A 219 -2.57 -9.53 -3.34
CA SER A 219 -2.98 -10.81 -2.76
C SER A 219 -3.56 -10.62 -1.34
N LEU A 220 -4.04 -9.42 -1.06
CA LEU A 220 -4.66 -9.08 0.22
C LEU A 220 -5.91 -9.96 0.44
N VAL A 221 -6.18 -10.29 1.71
CA VAL A 221 -7.29 -11.18 2.08
C VAL A 221 -8.42 -10.42 2.74
N GLY A 222 -8.15 -9.21 3.21
CA GLY A 222 -9.12 -8.33 3.85
C GLY A 222 -9.00 -6.91 3.34
N ASP A 223 -9.98 -6.11 3.64
CA ASP A 223 -9.98 -4.69 3.30
C ASP A 223 -8.89 -3.96 4.12
N PHE A 224 -8.11 -3.12 3.45
CA PHE A 224 -7.17 -2.22 4.10
C PHE A 224 -7.47 -0.77 3.71
N TYR A 225 -7.32 0.12 4.70
CA TYR A 225 -7.51 1.56 4.57
C TYR A 225 -6.34 2.28 5.23
N PHE A 226 -5.69 3.18 4.52
CA PHE A 226 -4.67 4.04 5.12
C PHE A 226 -5.29 5.00 6.12
N SER A 227 -6.34 5.69 5.73
CA SER A 227 -7.10 6.65 6.54
C SER A 227 -8.52 6.15 6.78
N VAL A 228 -8.96 6.21 8.03
CA VAL A 228 -10.36 5.96 8.39
C VAL A 228 -10.85 7.16 9.20
N THR A 229 -11.99 7.73 8.82
CA THR A 229 -12.71 8.60 9.74
C THR A 229 -13.26 7.75 10.86
N PRO A 230 -13.03 8.11 12.13
CA PRO A 230 -13.83 7.52 13.20
C PRO A 230 -15.28 7.71 12.79
N GLN A 231 -15.99 6.62 12.56
CA GLN A 231 -17.46 6.70 12.53
C GLN A 231 -17.83 7.43 13.82
N PRO A 232 -18.68 8.47 13.80
CA PRO A 232 -19.22 8.99 15.05
C PRO A 232 -19.66 7.75 15.80
N VAL A 233 -19.14 7.58 17.01
CA VAL A 233 -19.61 6.51 17.90
C VAL A 233 -21.06 6.87 18.11
N ASN A 234 -21.93 6.34 17.24
CA ASN A 234 -23.35 6.36 17.50
C ASN A 234 -23.45 5.78 18.90
N GLU A 235 -24.03 6.53 19.82
CA GLU A 235 -24.39 6.08 21.15
C GLU A 235 -24.66 4.59 21.07
N GLN A 236 -23.99 3.81 21.91
CA GLN A 236 -24.01 2.36 21.85
C GLN A 236 -25.40 1.89 21.44
N VAL A 237 -25.55 1.47 20.19
CA VAL A 237 -26.79 0.89 19.71
C VAL A 237 -26.86 -0.46 20.42
N THR A 238 -27.50 -0.47 21.58
CA THR A 238 -27.74 -1.68 22.36
C THR A 238 -28.78 -2.51 21.62
N ASP A 239 -28.72 -3.82 21.78
CA ASP A 239 -29.74 -4.70 21.22
C ASP A 239 -31.17 -4.26 21.63
N GLU A 240 -31.31 -3.64 22.81
CA GLU A 240 -32.55 -3.03 23.30
C GLU A 240 -33.01 -1.87 22.41
N LYS A 241 -32.15 -0.93 22.05
CA LYS A 241 -32.50 0.18 21.14
C LYS A 241 -32.86 -0.31 19.75
N ILE A 242 -32.16 -1.34 19.24
CA ILE A 242 -32.52 -1.98 17.95
C ILE A 242 -33.90 -2.63 18.06
N TYR A 243 -34.15 -3.37 19.13
CA TYR A 243 -35.43 -4.01 19.38
C TYR A 243 -36.59 -3.00 19.49
N GLU A 244 -36.40 -1.92 20.25
CA GLU A 244 -37.37 -0.83 20.37
C GLU A 244 -37.64 -0.16 19.02
N PHE A 245 -36.62 0.09 18.20
CA PHE A 245 -36.76 0.66 16.85
C PHE A 245 -37.58 -0.27 15.94
N ILE A 246 -37.28 -1.58 15.95
CA ILE A 246 -38.00 -2.58 15.16
C ILE A 246 -39.44 -2.67 15.61
N CYS A 247 -39.71 -2.70 16.93
CA CYS A 247 -41.04 -2.74 17.49
C CYS A 247 -41.85 -1.45 17.22
N ALA A 248 -41.24 -0.28 17.31
CA ALA A 248 -41.89 0.99 16.99
C ALA A 248 -42.28 1.06 15.50
N ARG A 249 -41.37 0.57 14.62
CA ARG A 249 -41.63 0.53 13.18
C ARG A 249 -42.78 -0.47 12.86
N ARG A 250 -42.83 -1.62 13.53
CA ARG A 250 -43.94 -2.57 13.42
C ARG A 250 -45.26 -1.92 13.76
N LYS A 251 -45.38 -1.23 14.90
CA LYS A 251 -46.59 -0.51 15.30
C LYS A 251 -47.03 0.56 14.29
N SER A 252 -46.10 1.22 13.61
CA SER A 252 -46.45 2.20 12.59
C SER A 252 -47.02 1.56 11.32
N TYR A 253 -46.63 0.33 11.00
CA TYR A 253 -47.17 -0.43 9.86
C TYR A 253 -48.50 -1.14 10.18
N GLU A 254 -48.72 -1.60 11.42
CA GLU A 254 -49.99 -2.16 11.83
C GLU A 254 -51.16 -1.16 11.76
N ASN A 255 -50.84 0.15 11.77
CA ASN A 255 -51.80 1.25 11.60
C ASN A 255 -51.97 1.74 10.16
N ALA A 256 -51.15 1.25 9.23
CA ALA A 256 -51.24 1.56 7.81
C ALA A 256 -51.79 0.34 7.08
N SER A 257 -52.95 0.51 6.42
CA SER A 257 -53.77 -0.54 5.80
C SER A 257 -53.14 -1.24 4.58
N ASP A 258 -51.82 -1.29 4.43
CA ASP A 258 -51.14 -1.92 3.31
C ASP A 258 -50.15 -3.01 3.75
N ASN A 259 -50.54 -4.19 3.48
CA ASN A 259 -50.03 -5.52 3.83
C ASN A 259 -48.81 -5.97 3.06
N ILE A 260 -47.71 -5.24 2.89
CA ILE A 260 -46.64 -5.74 2.00
C ILE A 260 -45.23 -5.90 2.61
N TYR A 261 -44.90 -5.38 3.80
CA TYR A 261 -43.50 -5.35 4.23
C TYR A 261 -43.15 -5.92 5.61
N ASP A 262 -43.94 -6.82 6.17
CA ASP A 262 -43.72 -7.38 7.50
C ASP A 262 -42.77 -8.60 7.55
N ILE A 263 -42.24 -9.04 6.41
CA ILE A 263 -41.57 -10.36 6.34
C ILE A 263 -40.07 -10.27 6.68
N GLU A 264 -39.43 -9.13 6.48
CA GLU A 264 -37.99 -9.04 6.65
C GLU A 264 -37.48 -8.90 8.10
N CYS A 265 -38.29 -8.35 9.00
CA CYS A 265 -37.87 -8.12 10.40
C CYS A 265 -38.28 -9.25 11.36
N LEU A 266 -39.29 -10.04 11.03
CA LEU A 266 -39.77 -11.12 11.87
C LEU A 266 -38.72 -12.18 12.23
N PRO A 267 -37.87 -12.65 11.31
CA PRO A 267 -36.85 -13.63 11.63
C PRO A 267 -35.85 -13.16 12.68
N TYR A 268 -35.55 -11.85 12.73
CA TYR A 268 -34.60 -11.27 13.68
C TYR A 268 -35.18 -11.16 15.07
N ILE A 269 -36.44 -10.75 15.19
CA ILE A 269 -37.16 -10.68 16.46
C ILE A 269 -37.35 -12.08 17.04
N ASP A 270 -37.75 -13.05 16.23
CA ASP A 270 -37.96 -14.43 16.65
C ASP A 270 -36.65 -15.10 17.09
N ALA A 271 -35.54 -14.82 16.39
CA ALA A 271 -34.21 -15.32 16.77
C ALA A 271 -33.74 -14.71 18.10
N TYR A 272 -33.97 -13.42 18.33
CA TYR A 272 -33.65 -12.77 19.60
C TYR A 272 -34.45 -13.34 20.74
N ASN A 273 -35.79 -13.44 20.59
CA ASN A 273 -36.66 -13.92 21.62
C ASN A 273 -36.48 -15.42 21.94
N LYS A 274 -36.18 -16.23 20.92
CA LYS A 274 -36.05 -17.69 21.06
C LYS A 274 -34.68 -18.16 21.49
N TYR A 275 -33.61 -17.48 21.04
CA TYR A 275 -32.24 -17.97 21.20
C TYR A 275 -31.35 -17.01 21.98
N HIS A 276 -31.85 -15.84 22.39
CA HIS A 276 -31.08 -14.76 23.02
C HIS A 276 -29.80 -14.39 22.22
N ILE A 277 -29.86 -14.54 20.89
CA ILE A 277 -28.76 -14.18 20.02
C ILE A 277 -28.76 -12.65 19.83
N PRO A 278 -27.66 -11.94 20.15
CA PRO A 278 -27.60 -10.50 19.94
C PRO A 278 -27.94 -10.12 18.50
N ILE A 279 -28.91 -9.22 18.31
CA ILE A 279 -29.37 -8.78 16.97
C ILE A 279 -28.22 -8.24 16.12
N ILE A 280 -27.26 -7.55 16.76
CA ILE A 280 -26.02 -7.08 16.12
C ILE A 280 -25.21 -8.24 15.50
N LYS A 281 -25.18 -9.42 16.11
CA LYS A 281 -24.49 -10.58 15.54
C LYS A 281 -25.19 -11.14 14.32
N ILE A 282 -26.53 -11.08 14.32
CA ILE A 282 -27.35 -11.55 13.18
C ILE A 282 -27.16 -10.60 12.00
N LEU A 283 -27.24 -9.28 12.22
CA LEU A 283 -27.06 -8.27 11.16
C LEU A 283 -25.65 -8.21 10.56
N ARG A 284 -24.65 -8.74 11.26
CA ARG A 284 -23.27 -8.84 10.74
C ARG A 284 -22.99 -10.12 9.95
N ALA A 285 -23.91 -11.08 9.96
CA ALA A 285 -23.77 -12.36 9.27
C ALA A 285 -24.39 -12.35 7.86
N TYR A 286 -25.12 -11.29 7.53
CA TYR A 286 -25.67 -10.97 6.21
C TYR A 286 -25.01 -9.70 5.65
#